data_ce877e5e5b4c0df21bb58b32aebc64a6
#
_entry.id   ce877e5e5b4c0df21bb58b32aebc64a6
#
_cell.length_a   1.000
_cell.length_b   1.000
_cell.length_c   1.000
_cell.angle_alpha   90.00
_cell.angle_beta   90.00
_cell.angle_gamma   90.00
#
_symmetry.space_group_name_H-M   'P 1'
#
loop_
_entity.id
_entity.type
_entity.pdbx_description
1 polymer ?
#
loop_
_entity_poly.entity_id
_entity_poly.type
_entity_poly.pdbx_seq_one_letter_code
_entity_poly.pdbx_strand_id
1 'polypeptide(L)'
;MNVLMPTTLVGSLPQPNWLVRKDVMLASAPPRVRLKKIWRVEEPYLEEAQDDATAQAVRMQEATGIDIITDGEIRRESYFNRFANALGGIDIDNPAEVEGRHGTRQIVPRVIGEICRTQPVQVRDVEVLRALTNKPIKITVPGPFTMMRLAKDEFYADKRALLMAYAKVVNEEVHDYKKAGADIIQLDEPFMESFVAEANEFAVDGINRSLEGIAGTTVVHLCFGYAHYVKVDKPNTYSFLAPLNGCAAHQISLEAAQPNLDPRTLDMLPAKGVLYGVLDLKDHRVETPEIVAQRIRGALGHVTPERLVIAPDCGMKYLPRAVASAKLEAMVAGRNIVRAELKA
;
A
#
# COMPACT_ATOMS: atom_id res chain seq x y z
N MET A 1 -20.34 -4.93 -1.45
CA MET A 1 -19.92 -6.00 -2.42
C MET A 1 -20.47 -7.34 -1.94
N ASN A 2 -21.22 -8.06 -2.79
CA ASN A 2 -21.75 -9.40 -2.42
C ASN A 2 -20.75 -10.55 -2.70
N VAL A 3 -19.46 -10.24 -2.77
CA VAL A 3 -18.43 -11.22 -3.09
C VAL A 3 -17.71 -11.63 -1.82
N LEU A 4 -17.87 -12.90 -1.41
CA LEU A 4 -17.25 -13.43 -0.20
C LEU A 4 -15.74 -13.57 -0.41
N MET A 5 -14.93 -13.11 0.56
CA MET A 5 -13.46 -13.12 0.47
C MET A 5 -12.95 -12.53 -0.87
N PRO A 6 -13.26 -11.27 -1.23
CA PRO A 6 -12.81 -10.70 -2.48
C PRO A 6 -11.27 -10.64 -2.54
N THR A 7 -10.73 -10.67 -3.76
CA THR A 7 -9.28 -10.54 -4.01
C THR A 7 -8.92 -9.12 -4.41
N THR A 8 -7.76 -8.64 -3.97
CA THR A 8 -7.19 -7.36 -4.39
C THR A 8 -5.65 -7.40 -4.34
N LEU A 9 -5.01 -6.35 -4.83
CA LEU A 9 -3.59 -6.08 -4.57
C LEU A 9 -3.43 -5.23 -3.32
N VAL A 10 -2.25 -5.27 -2.68
CA VAL A 10 -1.91 -4.30 -1.64
C VAL A 10 -1.60 -2.95 -2.29
N GLY A 11 -0.70 -2.93 -3.26
CA GLY A 11 -0.32 -1.70 -3.97
C GLY A 11 0.33 -2.03 -5.31
N SER A 12 1.65 -1.89 -5.37
CA SER A 12 2.40 -1.87 -6.63
C SER A 12 2.49 -3.19 -7.37
N LEU A 13 2.41 -3.12 -8.70
CA LEU A 13 2.77 -4.16 -9.66
C LEU A 13 4.14 -3.89 -10.29
N PRO A 14 4.81 -4.92 -10.85
CA PRO A 14 6.03 -4.74 -11.61
C PRO A 14 5.78 -3.92 -12.88
N GLN A 15 6.39 -2.74 -12.95
CA GLN A 15 6.31 -1.86 -14.12
C GLN A 15 7.00 -2.50 -15.37
N PRO A 16 6.55 -2.19 -16.59
CA PRO A 16 7.17 -2.68 -17.81
C PRO A 16 8.63 -2.21 -17.98
N ASN A 17 9.48 -3.08 -18.52
CA ASN A 17 10.90 -2.75 -18.76
C ASN A 17 11.11 -1.62 -19.78
N TRP A 18 10.15 -1.43 -20.70
CA TRP A 18 10.19 -0.33 -21.65
C TRP A 18 9.83 1.02 -21.00
N LEU A 19 9.09 1.01 -19.87
CA LEU A 19 8.71 2.22 -19.14
C LEU A 19 9.77 2.63 -18.12
N VAL A 20 10.40 1.65 -17.41
CA VAL A 20 11.30 1.94 -16.29
C VAL A 20 12.67 1.31 -16.47
N ARG A 21 13.69 1.98 -15.94
CA ARG A 21 15.06 1.49 -15.77
C ARG A 21 15.16 0.68 -14.49
N LYS A 22 15.02 -0.65 -14.62
CA LYS A 22 15.05 -1.54 -13.46
C LYS A 22 16.41 -1.57 -12.76
N ASP A 23 17.49 -1.38 -13.49
CA ASP A 23 18.84 -1.22 -12.94
C ASP A 23 18.90 -0.07 -11.92
N VAL A 24 18.32 1.07 -12.26
CA VAL A 24 18.22 2.23 -11.36
C VAL A 24 17.29 1.97 -10.19
N MET A 25 16.13 1.36 -10.46
CA MET A 25 15.11 1.07 -9.44
C MET A 25 15.59 0.07 -8.39
N LEU A 26 16.36 -0.96 -8.81
CA LEU A 26 16.84 -2.03 -7.91
C LEU A 26 18.13 -1.65 -7.18
N ALA A 27 18.84 -0.64 -7.63
CA ALA A 27 20.13 -0.22 -7.05
C ALA A 27 19.98 0.52 -5.70
N SER A 28 18.79 1.01 -5.37
CA SER A 28 18.54 1.80 -4.15
C SER A 28 17.25 1.36 -3.46
N ALA A 29 17.17 1.64 -2.16
CA ALA A 29 15.91 1.53 -1.42
C ALA A 29 14.80 2.37 -2.10
N PRO A 30 13.50 2.09 -1.82
CA PRO A 30 12.41 2.87 -2.39
C PRO A 30 12.65 4.37 -2.19
N PRO A 31 12.67 5.18 -3.26
CA PRO A 31 13.04 6.59 -3.15
C PRO A 31 12.05 7.38 -2.30
N ARG A 32 12.58 8.31 -1.47
CA ARG A 32 11.79 9.24 -0.65
C ARG A 32 11.76 10.65 -1.25
N VAL A 33 12.73 10.96 -2.11
CA VAL A 33 12.71 12.12 -2.99
C VAL A 33 12.49 11.68 -4.43
N ARG A 34 12.10 12.62 -5.32
CA ARG A 34 11.80 12.29 -6.72
C ARG A 34 13.01 11.64 -7.41
N LEU A 35 12.76 10.57 -8.12
CA LEU A 35 13.77 9.78 -8.84
C LEU A 35 13.41 9.70 -10.34
N LYS A 36 13.28 10.86 -11.00
CA LYS A 36 12.82 10.96 -12.40
C LYS A 36 13.64 10.10 -13.38
N LYS A 37 14.92 9.86 -13.09
CA LYS A 37 15.83 9.05 -13.93
C LYS A 37 15.44 7.58 -14.05
N ILE A 38 14.45 7.08 -13.29
CA ILE A 38 13.94 5.72 -13.50
C ILE A 38 13.14 5.57 -14.78
N TRP A 39 12.54 6.66 -15.26
CA TRP A 39 11.71 6.63 -16.47
C TRP A 39 12.60 6.52 -17.73
N ARG A 40 12.20 5.64 -18.65
CA ARG A 40 12.86 5.48 -19.96
C ARG A 40 12.24 6.38 -21.03
N VAL A 41 10.97 6.74 -20.82
CA VAL A 41 10.21 7.62 -21.71
C VAL A 41 10.34 9.04 -21.19
N GLU A 42 10.65 9.98 -22.06
CA GLU A 42 10.83 11.39 -21.74
C GLU A 42 9.52 12.16 -21.93
N GLU A 43 9.43 13.33 -21.31
CA GLU A 43 8.36 14.28 -21.58
C GLU A 43 8.43 14.78 -23.05
N PRO A 44 7.31 14.99 -23.76
CA PRO A 44 5.92 14.96 -23.23
C PRO A 44 5.25 13.56 -23.28
N TYR A 45 5.92 12.51 -23.69
CA TYR A 45 5.34 11.17 -23.94
C TYR A 45 5.19 10.32 -22.69
N LEU A 46 5.78 10.73 -21.56
CA LEU A 46 5.79 9.93 -20.34
C LEU A 46 4.37 9.67 -19.79
N GLU A 47 3.52 10.66 -19.83
CA GLU A 47 2.15 10.53 -19.31
C GLU A 47 1.34 9.50 -20.12
N GLU A 48 1.39 9.56 -21.46
CA GLU A 48 0.74 8.58 -22.35
C GLU A 48 1.28 7.17 -22.11
N ALA A 49 2.60 7.02 -22.02
CA ALA A 49 3.24 5.74 -21.73
C ALA A 49 2.83 5.16 -20.36
N GLN A 50 2.65 6.00 -19.36
CA GLN A 50 2.15 5.59 -18.05
C GLN A 50 0.67 5.16 -18.09
N ASP A 51 -0.17 5.82 -18.88
CA ASP A 51 -1.57 5.45 -19.10
C ASP A 51 -1.66 4.08 -19.77
N ASP A 52 -0.91 3.84 -20.84
CA ASP A 52 -0.85 2.55 -21.54
C ASP A 52 -0.38 1.41 -20.62
N ALA A 53 0.65 1.68 -19.83
CA ALA A 53 1.14 0.70 -18.87
C ALA A 53 0.14 0.43 -17.73
N THR A 54 -0.62 1.43 -17.31
CA THR A 54 -1.72 1.26 -16.35
C THR A 54 -2.84 0.42 -16.94
N ALA A 55 -3.22 0.66 -18.20
CA ALA A 55 -4.21 -0.15 -18.90
C ALA A 55 -3.77 -1.64 -19.01
N GLN A 56 -2.49 -1.90 -19.27
CA GLN A 56 -1.95 -3.27 -19.24
C GLN A 56 -2.04 -3.90 -17.85
N ALA A 57 -1.75 -3.14 -16.78
CA ALA A 57 -1.85 -3.62 -15.42
C ALA A 57 -3.29 -3.95 -15.00
N VAL A 58 -4.26 -3.12 -15.40
CA VAL A 58 -5.69 -3.36 -15.17
C VAL A 58 -6.16 -4.62 -15.90
N ARG A 59 -5.85 -4.74 -17.21
CA ARG A 59 -6.22 -5.93 -18.00
C ARG A 59 -5.63 -7.23 -17.42
N MET A 60 -4.40 -7.19 -16.93
CA MET A 60 -3.78 -8.34 -16.29
C MET A 60 -4.54 -8.74 -15.01
N GLN A 61 -4.88 -7.78 -14.15
CA GLN A 61 -5.68 -8.04 -12.94
C GLN A 61 -7.05 -8.62 -13.27
N GLU A 62 -7.72 -8.09 -14.28
CA GLU A 62 -9.04 -8.61 -14.74
C GLU A 62 -8.93 -10.04 -15.31
N ALA A 63 -7.90 -10.29 -16.14
CA ALA A 63 -7.65 -11.61 -16.73
C ALA A 63 -7.32 -12.66 -15.67
N THR A 64 -6.61 -12.30 -14.59
CA THR A 64 -6.33 -13.19 -13.46
C THR A 64 -7.54 -13.41 -12.54
N GLY A 65 -8.63 -12.64 -12.71
CA GLY A 65 -9.84 -12.78 -11.92
C GLY A 65 -9.83 -12.02 -10.59
N ILE A 66 -9.00 -10.99 -10.44
CA ILE A 66 -9.02 -10.09 -9.28
C ILE A 66 -10.37 -9.37 -9.19
N ASP A 67 -10.93 -9.27 -8.00
CA ASP A 67 -12.26 -8.68 -7.77
C ASP A 67 -12.22 -7.16 -7.60
N ILE A 68 -11.20 -6.63 -6.92
CA ILE A 68 -11.02 -5.20 -6.64
C ILE A 68 -9.73 -4.75 -7.34
N ILE A 69 -9.84 -3.89 -8.30
CA ILE A 69 -8.76 -3.47 -9.20
C ILE A 69 -7.99 -2.28 -8.61
N THR A 70 -6.68 -2.22 -8.85
CA THR A 70 -5.83 -1.08 -8.49
C THR A 70 -5.10 -0.54 -9.73
N ASP A 71 -4.54 0.68 -9.63
CA ASP A 71 -3.66 1.26 -10.65
C ASP A 71 -2.28 0.54 -10.73
N GLY A 72 -2.00 -0.37 -9.77
CA GLY A 72 -0.72 -1.04 -9.64
C GLY A 72 0.45 -0.09 -9.35
N GLU A 73 0.17 1.14 -8.97
CA GLU A 73 1.17 2.21 -8.77
C GLU A 73 2.10 2.41 -9.98
N ILE A 74 1.61 2.15 -11.17
CA ILE A 74 2.40 2.15 -12.42
C ILE A 74 3.02 3.53 -12.68
N ARG A 75 2.32 4.60 -12.30
CA ARG A 75 2.73 6.00 -12.51
C ARG A 75 3.66 6.53 -11.41
N ARG A 76 4.06 5.68 -10.46
CA ARG A 76 4.82 6.09 -9.27
C ARG A 76 6.22 5.48 -9.24
N GLU A 77 7.19 6.29 -8.85
CA GLU A 77 8.56 5.85 -8.58
C GLU A 77 8.60 4.98 -7.32
N SER A 78 7.87 5.40 -6.27
CA SER A 78 7.55 4.62 -5.07
C SER A 78 6.16 4.98 -4.55
N TYR A 79 5.62 4.19 -3.62
CA TYR A 79 4.34 4.48 -2.96
C TYR A 79 4.31 5.85 -2.28
N PHE A 80 5.46 6.38 -1.89
CA PHE A 80 5.62 7.55 -1.02
C PHE A 80 5.88 8.86 -1.76
N ASN A 81 6.94 8.89 -2.58
CA ASN A 81 7.61 10.14 -2.94
C ASN A 81 6.79 11.07 -3.83
N ARG A 82 5.96 10.53 -4.73
CA ARG A 82 5.16 11.35 -5.64
C ARG A 82 4.19 12.27 -4.89
N PHE A 83 3.50 11.73 -3.87
CA PHE A 83 2.59 12.51 -3.06
C PHE A 83 3.34 13.43 -2.11
N ALA A 84 4.21 12.88 -1.27
CA ALA A 84 4.91 13.65 -0.23
C ALA A 84 5.76 14.81 -0.77
N ASN A 85 6.33 14.67 -1.99
CA ASN A 85 7.18 15.69 -2.59
C ASN A 85 6.43 16.75 -3.42
N ALA A 86 5.11 16.61 -3.56
CA ALA A 86 4.27 17.55 -4.29
C ALA A 86 3.58 18.58 -3.38
N LEU A 87 3.78 18.48 -2.08
CA LEU A 87 3.18 19.36 -1.08
C LEU A 87 3.96 20.67 -0.93
N GLY A 88 3.26 21.74 -0.58
CA GLY A 88 3.90 23.00 -0.14
C GLY A 88 4.60 22.79 1.20
N GLY A 89 5.60 23.63 1.48
CA GLY A 89 6.43 23.54 2.70
C GLY A 89 7.54 22.49 2.63
N ILE A 90 7.70 21.78 1.49
CA ILE A 90 8.67 20.70 1.29
C ILE A 90 9.84 21.17 0.41
N ASP A 91 11.07 20.99 0.89
CA ASP A 91 12.31 21.13 0.11
C ASP A 91 12.80 19.74 -0.31
N ILE A 92 12.76 19.46 -1.61
CA ILE A 92 13.24 18.22 -2.22
C ILE A 92 14.63 18.39 -2.84
N ASP A 93 15.10 19.61 -3.04
CA ASP A 93 16.37 19.92 -3.70
C ASP A 93 17.54 19.79 -2.75
N ASN A 94 17.30 20.02 -1.44
CA ASN A 94 18.29 19.86 -0.37
C ASN A 94 17.86 18.75 0.60
N PRO A 95 17.88 17.48 0.20
CA PRO A 95 17.42 16.38 1.05
C PRO A 95 18.30 16.23 2.31
N ALA A 96 17.72 15.61 3.34
CA ALA A 96 18.41 15.30 4.59
C ALA A 96 18.42 13.80 4.83
N GLU A 97 19.19 13.37 5.84
CA GLU A 97 19.16 11.98 6.34
C GLU A 97 18.32 11.89 7.62
N VAL A 98 17.52 10.84 7.72
CA VAL A 98 16.84 10.42 8.95
C VAL A 98 17.07 8.94 9.22
N GLU A 99 16.87 8.55 10.48
CA GLU A 99 16.86 7.14 10.83
C GLU A 99 15.63 6.45 10.23
N GLY A 100 15.89 5.38 9.48
CA GLY A 100 14.88 4.50 8.94
C GLY A 100 14.72 3.23 9.79
N ARG A 101 14.13 2.20 9.18
CA ARG A 101 13.94 0.89 9.82
C ARG A 101 15.27 0.22 10.11
N HIS A 102 15.34 -0.48 11.25
CA HIS A 102 16.52 -1.28 11.66
C HIS A 102 17.82 -0.46 11.65
N GLY A 103 17.77 0.83 12.03
CA GLY A 103 18.94 1.71 12.07
C GLY A 103 19.51 2.10 10.70
N THR A 104 18.79 1.82 9.60
CA THR A 104 19.21 2.26 8.26
C THR A 104 19.06 3.77 8.11
N ARG A 105 19.85 4.38 7.23
CA ARG A 105 19.71 5.78 6.87
C ARG A 105 18.82 5.93 5.65
N GLN A 106 17.93 6.93 5.68
CA GLN A 106 17.03 7.28 4.59
C GLN A 106 17.27 8.72 4.15
N ILE A 107 17.46 8.92 2.85
CA ILE A 107 17.48 10.26 2.25
C ILE A 107 16.04 10.72 2.06
N VAL A 108 15.66 11.81 2.70
CA VAL A 108 14.27 12.29 2.80
C VAL A 108 14.17 13.77 2.48
N PRO A 109 12.98 14.29 2.10
CA PRO A 109 12.75 15.72 1.94
C PRO A 109 12.82 16.45 3.29
N ARG A 110 13.08 17.77 3.25
CA ARG A 110 12.99 18.66 4.43
C ARG A 110 11.63 19.32 4.47
N VAL A 111 11.10 19.47 5.67
CA VAL A 111 9.94 20.32 5.96
C VAL A 111 10.46 21.65 6.44
N ILE A 112 10.35 22.67 5.59
CA ILE A 112 10.89 24.03 5.82
C ILE A 112 9.80 25.09 5.94
N GLY A 113 8.54 24.69 5.84
CA GLY A 113 7.37 25.56 5.91
C GLY A 113 6.10 24.79 6.23
N GLU A 114 4.97 25.48 6.25
CA GLU A 114 3.67 24.86 6.49
C GLU A 114 3.33 23.82 5.41
N ILE A 115 3.00 22.60 5.82
CA ILE A 115 2.54 21.55 4.91
C ILE A 115 1.15 21.90 4.40
N CYS A 116 1.04 22.08 3.09
CA CYS A 116 -0.23 22.36 2.44
C CYS A 116 -0.33 21.65 1.08
N ARG A 117 -1.56 21.36 0.66
CA ARG A 117 -1.85 20.82 -0.67
C ARG A 117 -2.14 21.98 -1.61
N THR A 118 -1.27 22.18 -2.60
CA THR A 118 -1.40 23.28 -3.58
C THR A 118 -2.22 22.90 -4.81
N GLN A 119 -2.30 21.59 -5.09
CA GLN A 119 -3.05 21.03 -6.23
C GLN A 119 -3.33 19.53 -6.00
N PRO A 120 -4.29 18.92 -6.75
CA PRO A 120 -4.46 17.48 -6.78
C PRO A 120 -3.18 16.78 -7.25
N VAL A 121 -2.75 15.73 -6.55
CA VAL A 121 -1.46 15.07 -6.84
C VAL A 121 -1.64 13.77 -7.62
N GLN A 122 -2.58 12.92 -7.17
CA GLN A 122 -2.80 11.59 -7.73
C GLN A 122 -4.26 11.37 -8.18
N VAL A 123 -5.09 12.42 -8.19
CA VAL A 123 -6.51 12.34 -8.57
C VAL A 123 -6.65 11.81 -10.00
N ARG A 124 -5.78 12.27 -10.94
CA ARG A 124 -5.75 11.76 -12.30
C ARG A 124 -5.49 10.25 -12.38
N ASP A 125 -4.72 9.68 -11.45
CA ASP A 125 -4.49 8.22 -11.42
C ASP A 125 -5.81 7.46 -11.15
N VAL A 126 -6.69 8.04 -10.32
CA VAL A 126 -8.03 7.49 -10.03
C VAL A 126 -8.94 7.63 -11.25
N GLU A 127 -8.94 8.77 -11.91
CA GLU A 127 -9.74 9.01 -13.12
C GLU A 127 -9.37 8.04 -14.24
N VAL A 128 -8.07 7.85 -14.50
CA VAL A 128 -7.57 6.89 -15.48
C VAL A 128 -7.97 5.46 -15.09
N LEU A 129 -7.76 5.07 -13.82
CA LEU A 129 -8.14 3.76 -13.34
C LEU A 129 -9.66 3.52 -13.49
N ARG A 130 -10.48 4.50 -13.11
CA ARG A 130 -11.93 4.39 -13.22
C ARG A 130 -12.42 4.25 -14.66
N ALA A 131 -11.76 4.95 -15.60
CA ALA A 131 -12.09 4.84 -17.03
C ALA A 131 -11.75 3.46 -17.64
N LEU A 132 -10.81 2.71 -17.03
CA LEU A 132 -10.33 1.44 -17.56
C LEU A 132 -11.13 0.21 -17.10
N THR A 133 -11.96 0.31 -16.04
CA THR A 133 -12.68 -0.83 -15.49
C THR A 133 -14.02 -0.44 -14.87
N ASN A 134 -15.00 -1.37 -14.90
CA ASN A 134 -16.27 -1.24 -14.20
C ASN A 134 -16.28 -1.97 -12.84
N LYS A 135 -15.20 -2.70 -12.50
CA LYS A 135 -15.06 -3.35 -11.20
C LYS A 135 -14.83 -2.31 -10.10
N PRO A 136 -15.04 -2.68 -8.82
CA PRO A 136 -14.61 -1.83 -7.72
C PRO A 136 -13.13 -1.52 -7.81
N ILE A 137 -12.76 -0.27 -7.51
CA ILE A 137 -11.37 0.18 -7.56
C ILE A 137 -10.87 0.60 -6.18
N LYS A 138 -9.60 0.29 -5.92
CA LYS A 138 -8.87 0.71 -4.73
C LYS A 138 -7.66 1.54 -5.12
N ILE A 139 -7.44 2.65 -4.40
CA ILE A 139 -6.28 3.52 -4.57
C ILE A 139 -5.51 3.63 -3.25
N THR A 140 -4.18 3.72 -3.34
CA THR A 140 -3.28 3.87 -2.21
C THR A 140 -2.73 5.29 -2.11
N VAL A 141 -2.50 5.74 -0.88
CA VAL A 141 -1.82 7.01 -0.57
C VAL A 141 -0.92 6.79 0.65
N PRO A 142 0.27 7.43 0.74
CA PRO A 142 1.09 7.30 1.93
C PRO A 142 0.34 7.85 3.15
N GLY A 143 0.41 7.12 4.26
CA GLY A 143 -0.21 7.55 5.50
C GLY A 143 0.60 8.62 6.23
N PRO A 144 -0.04 9.44 7.10
CA PRO A 144 0.59 10.60 7.72
C PRO A 144 1.72 10.24 8.68
N PHE A 145 1.63 9.11 9.38
CA PHE A 145 2.70 8.67 10.29
C PHE A 145 3.97 8.30 9.50
N THR A 146 3.81 7.58 8.41
CA THR A 146 4.92 7.25 7.51
C THR A 146 5.54 8.51 6.89
N MET A 147 4.73 9.50 6.49
CA MET A 147 5.25 10.76 5.96
C MET A 147 6.02 11.55 7.00
N MET A 148 5.51 11.66 8.21
CA MET A 148 6.21 12.30 9.33
C MET A 148 7.57 11.62 9.60
N ARG A 149 7.63 10.28 9.61
CA ARG A 149 8.89 9.53 9.85
C ARG A 149 9.89 9.64 8.70
N LEU A 150 9.43 9.89 7.49
CA LEU A 150 10.24 10.02 6.28
C LEU A 150 10.41 11.46 5.80
N ALA A 151 10.41 12.40 6.73
CA ALA A 151 10.73 13.81 6.51
C ALA A 151 11.69 14.32 7.59
N LYS A 152 12.56 15.25 7.25
CA LYS A 152 13.36 16.02 8.21
C LYS A 152 12.61 17.29 8.56
N ASP A 153 12.01 17.30 9.74
CA ASP A 153 11.29 18.48 10.22
C ASP A 153 12.27 19.58 10.68
N GLU A 154 12.13 20.76 10.08
CA GLU A 154 12.87 21.98 10.44
C GLU A 154 11.90 23.17 10.66
N PHE A 155 10.58 22.89 10.72
CA PHE A 155 9.56 23.93 10.85
C PHE A 155 8.63 23.74 12.05
N TYR A 156 8.04 22.55 12.23
CA TYR A 156 7.03 22.31 13.29
C TYR A 156 7.64 22.10 14.67
N ALA A 157 8.86 21.52 14.75
CA ALA A 157 9.54 21.12 15.99
C ALA A 157 8.73 20.18 16.92
N ASP A 158 7.52 19.79 16.52
CA ASP A 158 6.60 18.90 17.20
C ASP A 158 6.09 17.82 16.23
N LYS A 159 6.41 16.56 16.52
CA LYS A 159 6.03 15.41 15.67
C LYS A 159 4.52 15.26 15.50
N ARG A 160 3.74 15.54 16.57
CA ARG A 160 2.27 15.46 16.50
C ARG A 160 1.71 16.56 15.59
N ALA A 161 2.24 17.78 15.68
CA ALA A 161 1.83 18.89 14.80
C ALA A 161 2.15 18.57 13.34
N LEU A 162 3.34 18.05 13.04
CA LEU A 162 3.73 17.63 11.71
C LEU A 162 2.84 16.48 11.19
N LEU A 163 2.57 15.46 12.01
CA LEU A 163 1.67 14.35 11.66
C LEU A 163 0.28 14.88 11.30
N MET A 164 -0.28 15.79 12.10
CA MET A 164 -1.62 16.35 11.87
C MET A 164 -1.68 17.23 10.62
N ALA A 165 -0.58 17.94 10.28
CA ALA A 165 -0.46 18.68 9.03
C ALA A 165 -0.48 17.73 7.82
N TYR A 166 0.28 16.64 7.86
CA TYR A 166 0.21 15.60 6.83
C TYR A 166 -1.18 14.94 6.76
N ALA A 167 -1.80 14.63 7.90
CA ALA A 167 -3.13 14.03 7.93
C ALA A 167 -4.19 14.93 7.28
N LYS A 168 -4.09 16.25 7.44
CA LYS A 168 -4.97 17.24 6.79
C LYS A 168 -4.86 17.16 5.27
N VAL A 169 -3.66 17.19 4.71
CA VAL A 169 -3.47 17.17 3.24
C VAL A 169 -3.81 15.81 2.63
N VAL A 170 -3.60 14.71 3.38
CA VAL A 170 -4.08 13.38 2.97
C VAL A 170 -5.60 13.38 2.91
N ASN A 171 -6.29 13.92 3.91
CA ASN A 171 -7.75 14.00 3.92
C ASN A 171 -8.28 14.79 2.71
N GLU A 172 -7.68 15.93 2.39
CA GLU A 172 -8.05 16.73 1.21
C GLU A 172 -7.90 15.93 -0.10
N GLU A 173 -6.79 15.21 -0.27
CA GLU A 173 -6.54 14.37 -1.45
C GLU A 173 -7.51 13.19 -1.54
N VAL A 174 -7.79 12.53 -0.41
CA VAL A 174 -8.68 11.37 -0.36
C VAL A 174 -10.13 11.76 -0.66
N HIS A 175 -10.59 12.95 -0.24
CA HIS A 175 -11.88 13.47 -0.66
C HIS A 175 -11.99 13.61 -2.18
N ASP A 176 -10.94 14.07 -2.83
CA ASP A 176 -10.92 14.19 -4.28
C ASP A 176 -10.80 12.83 -4.98
N TYR A 177 -10.09 11.84 -4.40
CA TYR A 177 -10.14 10.45 -4.89
C TYR A 177 -11.57 9.89 -4.89
N LYS A 178 -12.34 10.16 -3.82
CA LYS A 178 -13.74 9.73 -3.75
C LYS A 178 -14.59 10.39 -4.84
N LYS A 179 -14.41 11.68 -5.09
CA LYS A 179 -15.09 12.40 -6.19
C LYS A 179 -14.70 11.85 -7.56
N ALA A 180 -13.43 11.45 -7.74
CA ALA A 180 -12.92 10.85 -8.97
C ALA A 180 -13.39 9.39 -9.18
N GLY A 181 -14.12 8.79 -8.23
CA GLY A 181 -14.73 7.47 -8.34
C GLY A 181 -14.01 6.33 -7.66
N ALA A 182 -13.08 6.58 -6.73
CA ALA A 182 -12.47 5.53 -5.92
C ALA A 182 -13.49 4.90 -4.97
N ASP A 183 -13.65 3.57 -5.02
CA ASP A 183 -14.53 2.83 -4.11
C ASP A 183 -13.87 2.62 -2.75
N ILE A 184 -12.58 2.29 -2.75
CA ILE A 184 -11.80 1.94 -1.56
C ILE A 184 -10.55 2.79 -1.49
N ILE A 185 -10.25 3.33 -0.31
CA ILE A 185 -9.06 4.11 0.00
C ILE A 185 -8.15 3.31 0.92
N GLN A 186 -6.85 3.23 0.59
CA GLN A 186 -5.85 2.60 1.45
C GLN A 186 -4.78 3.61 1.86
N LEU A 187 -4.59 3.77 3.18
CA LEU A 187 -3.45 4.49 3.76
C LEU A 187 -2.29 3.51 3.95
N ASP A 188 -1.13 3.82 3.39
CA ASP A 188 0.07 2.99 3.56
C ASP A 188 0.89 3.49 4.75
N GLU A 189 0.89 2.71 5.82
CA GLU A 189 1.54 3.01 7.10
C GLU A 189 2.62 1.99 7.49
N PRO A 190 3.56 1.71 6.61
CA PRO A 190 4.57 0.69 6.84
C PRO A 190 5.55 1.00 8.00
N PHE A 191 5.60 2.23 8.51
CA PHE A 191 6.55 2.60 9.57
C PHE A 191 6.02 2.41 11.00
N MET A 192 4.73 2.16 11.20
CA MET A 192 4.15 1.98 12.55
C MET A 192 4.77 0.79 13.30
N GLU A 193 4.97 -0.35 12.64
CA GLU A 193 5.61 -1.53 13.26
C GLU A 193 7.11 -1.34 13.57
N SER A 194 7.76 -0.36 12.97
CA SER A 194 9.17 -0.08 13.24
C SER A 194 9.38 0.96 14.34
N PHE A 195 8.34 1.73 14.67
CA PHE A 195 8.37 2.83 15.65
C PHE A 195 7.14 2.78 16.56
N VAL A 196 6.95 1.62 17.19
CA VAL A 196 5.74 1.27 17.97
C VAL A 196 5.46 2.25 19.10
N ALA A 197 6.50 2.72 19.80
CA ALA A 197 6.34 3.69 20.88
C ALA A 197 5.67 4.99 20.38
N GLU A 198 6.20 5.60 19.33
CA GLU A 198 5.62 6.82 18.73
C GLU A 198 4.24 6.53 18.11
N ALA A 199 4.08 5.35 17.48
CA ALA A 199 2.79 4.97 16.89
C ALA A 199 1.69 4.88 17.96
N ASN A 200 2.00 4.35 19.15
CA ASN A 200 1.05 4.31 20.27
C ASN A 200 0.64 5.69 20.78
N GLU A 201 1.50 6.71 20.62
CA GLU A 201 1.19 8.05 21.13
C GLU A 201 0.17 8.79 20.26
N PHE A 202 0.26 8.69 18.90
CA PHE A 202 -0.52 9.56 18.03
C PHE A 202 -0.87 9.02 16.63
N ALA A 203 -0.44 7.81 16.26
CA ALA A 203 -0.68 7.32 14.90
C ALA A 203 -2.19 7.16 14.59
N VAL A 204 -2.99 6.71 15.56
CA VAL A 204 -4.44 6.57 15.41
C VAL A 204 -5.11 7.93 15.14
N ASP A 205 -4.65 9.00 15.78
CA ASP A 205 -5.16 10.36 15.54
C ASP A 205 -4.91 10.80 14.10
N GLY A 206 -3.71 10.52 13.57
CA GLY A 206 -3.36 10.79 12.18
C GLY A 206 -4.24 10.03 11.18
N ILE A 207 -4.48 8.72 11.43
CA ILE A 207 -5.39 7.91 10.62
C ILE A 207 -6.80 8.51 10.65
N ASN A 208 -7.32 8.80 11.84
CA ASN A 208 -8.68 9.31 12.02
C ASN A 208 -8.86 10.66 11.31
N ARG A 209 -7.87 11.55 11.44
CA ARG A 209 -7.90 12.85 10.75
C ARG A 209 -7.82 12.71 9.23
N SER A 210 -7.01 11.76 8.73
CA SER A 210 -6.90 11.49 7.27
C SER A 210 -8.19 10.94 6.68
N LEU A 211 -8.99 10.22 7.47
CA LEU A 211 -10.21 9.56 7.02
C LEU A 211 -11.48 10.30 7.46
N GLU A 212 -11.37 11.48 8.06
CA GLU A 212 -12.50 12.27 8.52
C GLU A 212 -13.46 12.61 7.37
N GLY A 213 -14.74 12.27 7.52
CA GLY A 213 -15.78 12.51 6.52
C GLY A 213 -15.71 11.63 5.26
N ILE A 214 -14.81 10.63 5.22
CA ILE A 214 -14.67 9.73 4.07
C ILE A 214 -15.70 8.61 4.13
N ALA A 215 -16.59 8.58 3.14
CA ALA A 215 -17.59 7.52 2.99
C ALA A 215 -17.03 6.27 2.28
N GLY A 216 -17.58 5.10 2.64
CA GLY A 216 -17.22 3.82 2.04
C GLY A 216 -16.02 3.14 2.71
N THR A 217 -15.51 2.09 2.10
CA THR A 217 -14.46 1.24 2.70
C THR A 217 -13.11 1.93 2.70
N THR A 218 -12.46 1.93 3.86
CA THR A 218 -11.10 2.44 4.05
C THR A 218 -10.20 1.37 4.67
N VAL A 219 -8.92 1.38 4.33
CA VAL A 219 -7.92 0.37 4.70
C VAL A 219 -6.69 1.07 5.27
N VAL A 220 -6.07 0.52 6.30
CA VAL A 220 -4.70 0.84 6.71
C VAL A 220 -3.81 -0.36 6.42
N HIS A 221 -2.75 -0.16 5.64
CA HIS A 221 -1.78 -1.21 5.37
C HIS A 221 -0.57 -1.09 6.28
N LEU A 222 -0.31 -2.16 7.03
CA LEU A 222 0.90 -2.37 7.82
C LEU A 222 1.79 -3.39 7.14
N CYS A 223 3.07 -3.11 7.08
CA CYS A 223 4.04 -4.09 6.59
C CYS A 223 5.40 -3.98 7.29
N PHE A 224 6.16 -5.05 7.20
CA PHE A 224 7.54 -5.09 7.67
C PHE A 224 8.56 -4.57 6.63
N GLY A 225 8.06 -4.12 5.47
CA GLY A 225 8.85 -3.61 4.37
C GLY A 225 9.02 -4.58 3.20
N TYR A 226 9.36 -4.02 2.04
CA TYR A 226 9.55 -4.82 0.83
C TYR A 226 10.57 -5.94 1.02
N ALA A 227 10.18 -7.17 0.69
CA ALA A 227 11.03 -8.37 0.80
C ALA A 227 12.36 -8.24 0.05
N HIS A 228 12.40 -7.44 -1.03
CA HIS A 228 13.62 -7.18 -1.79
C HIS A 228 14.70 -6.44 -0.96
N TYR A 229 14.31 -5.54 -0.07
CA TYR A 229 15.22 -4.70 0.72
C TYR A 229 15.40 -5.16 2.17
N VAL A 230 14.36 -5.74 2.77
CA VAL A 230 14.41 -6.23 4.15
C VAL A 230 15.05 -7.62 4.13
N LYS A 231 16.29 -7.71 4.64
CA LYS A 231 17.07 -8.96 4.66
C LYS A 231 16.97 -9.73 5.97
N VAL A 232 16.46 -9.10 7.02
CA VAL A 232 16.20 -9.75 8.30
C VAL A 232 14.90 -10.58 8.23
N ASP A 233 14.78 -11.58 9.07
CA ASP A 233 13.55 -12.34 9.18
C ASP A 233 12.45 -11.45 9.77
N LYS A 234 11.28 -11.53 9.17
CA LYS A 234 10.10 -10.79 9.64
C LYS A 234 9.52 -11.48 10.87
N PRO A 235 9.05 -10.72 11.88
CA PRO A 235 8.39 -11.31 13.05
C PRO A 235 7.07 -11.99 12.62
N ASN A 236 6.71 -13.06 13.32
CA ASN A 236 5.46 -13.82 13.06
C ASN A 236 4.24 -13.24 13.81
N THR A 237 4.34 -12.04 14.32
CA THR A 237 3.27 -11.30 15.00
C THR A 237 3.48 -9.80 14.79
N TYR A 238 2.43 -9.03 14.99
CA TYR A 238 2.44 -7.57 14.96
C TYR A 238 2.42 -6.99 16.37
N SER A 239 3.15 -5.91 16.60
CA SER A 239 3.23 -5.21 17.88
C SER A 239 2.21 -4.05 17.99
N PHE A 240 1.72 -3.56 16.85
CA PHE A 240 0.83 -2.40 16.78
C PHE A 240 -0.53 -2.72 16.11
N LEU A 241 -1.27 -3.73 16.60
CA LEU A 241 -2.62 -4.02 16.08
C LEU A 241 -3.74 -3.57 17.01
N ALA A 242 -3.61 -3.81 18.30
CA ALA A 242 -4.68 -3.51 19.26
C ALA A 242 -5.18 -2.05 19.21
N PRO A 243 -4.29 -1.02 19.11
CA PRO A 243 -4.73 0.38 18.98
C PRO A 243 -5.56 0.65 17.71
N LEU A 244 -5.36 -0.12 16.65
CA LEU A 244 -6.08 0.05 15.38
C LEU A 244 -7.56 -0.34 15.46
N ASN A 245 -8.00 -1.04 16.50
CA ASN A 245 -9.44 -1.24 16.72
C ASN A 245 -10.17 0.09 16.92
N GLY A 246 -9.52 1.10 17.49
CA GLY A 246 -10.05 2.44 17.70
C GLY A 246 -9.95 3.39 16.51
N CYS A 247 -9.26 2.99 15.42
CA CYS A 247 -9.13 3.88 14.26
C CYS A 247 -10.38 3.87 13.36
N ALA A 248 -10.54 4.93 12.56
CA ALA A 248 -11.66 5.09 11.64
C ALA A 248 -11.62 4.14 10.43
N ALA A 249 -10.48 3.47 10.16
CA ALA A 249 -10.38 2.55 9.04
C ALA A 249 -11.25 1.30 9.25
N HIS A 250 -11.90 0.85 8.18
CA HIS A 250 -12.77 -0.33 8.20
C HIS A 250 -11.97 -1.63 8.19
N GLN A 251 -10.81 -1.63 7.55
CA GLN A 251 -10.00 -2.82 7.31
C GLN A 251 -8.53 -2.55 7.62
N ILE A 252 -7.83 -3.60 8.07
CA ILE A 252 -6.38 -3.60 8.29
C ILE A 252 -5.74 -4.61 7.33
N SER A 253 -4.71 -4.18 6.61
CA SER A 253 -3.97 -5.02 5.67
C SER A 253 -2.67 -5.49 6.30
N LEU A 254 -2.43 -6.80 6.30
CA LEU A 254 -1.33 -7.47 6.98
C LEU A 254 -0.55 -8.39 6.05
N GLU A 255 0.78 -8.40 6.20
CA GLU A 255 1.60 -9.48 5.65
C GLU A 255 1.42 -10.73 6.53
N ALA A 256 1.24 -11.89 5.92
CA ALA A 256 1.07 -13.13 6.68
C ALA A 256 1.80 -14.34 6.07
N ALA A 257 2.01 -14.36 4.76
CA ALA A 257 2.66 -15.49 4.10
C ALA A 257 4.18 -15.53 4.35
N GLN A 258 4.90 -14.42 4.09
CA GLN A 258 6.35 -14.35 4.29
C GLN A 258 6.73 -14.42 5.77
N PRO A 259 6.09 -13.69 6.71
CA PRO A 259 6.41 -13.78 8.12
C PRO A 259 5.94 -15.08 8.78
N ASN A 260 5.20 -15.92 8.07
CA ASN A 260 4.51 -17.08 8.65
C ASN A 260 3.71 -16.66 9.89
N LEU A 261 2.84 -15.65 9.70
CA LEU A 261 2.08 -15.02 10.77
C LEU A 261 1.28 -16.07 11.56
N ASP A 262 1.37 -16.01 12.87
CA ASP A 262 0.48 -16.79 13.74
C ASP A 262 -0.96 -16.29 13.53
N PRO A 263 -1.90 -17.14 13.04
CA PRO A 263 -3.26 -16.72 12.78
C PRO A 263 -3.99 -16.15 14.01
N ARG A 264 -3.59 -16.53 15.23
CA ARG A 264 -4.10 -15.95 16.50
C ARG A 264 -3.88 -14.44 16.61
N THR A 265 -2.92 -13.90 15.85
CA THR A 265 -2.72 -12.44 15.73
C THR A 265 -3.98 -11.72 15.24
N LEU A 266 -4.83 -12.38 14.46
CA LEU A 266 -6.09 -11.83 13.94
C LEU A 266 -7.14 -11.61 15.03
N ASP A 267 -7.06 -12.32 16.17
CA ASP A 267 -7.93 -12.13 17.33
C ASP A 267 -7.77 -10.72 17.95
N MET A 268 -6.63 -10.06 17.66
CA MET A 268 -6.39 -8.67 18.08
C MET A 268 -7.25 -7.65 17.30
N LEU A 269 -7.93 -8.06 16.22
CA LEU A 269 -8.77 -7.22 15.37
C LEU A 269 -10.24 -7.68 15.33
N PRO A 270 -10.94 -7.78 16.48
CA PRO A 270 -12.25 -8.44 16.56
C PRO A 270 -13.35 -7.76 15.74
N ALA A 271 -13.24 -6.44 15.47
CA ALA A 271 -14.25 -5.67 14.75
C ALA A 271 -13.82 -5.23 13.33
N LYS A 272 -12.55 -5.39 12.97
CA LYS A 272 -12.03 -4.94 11.65
C LYS A 272 -12.17 -6.00 10.58
N GLY A 273 -12.35 -5.57 9.33
CA GLY A 273 -12.05 -6.41 8.17
C GLY A 273 -10.53 -6.60 8.05
N VAL A 274 -10.10 -7.69 7.47
CA VAL A 274 -8.67 -8.01 7.30
C VAL A 274 -8.35 -8.25 5.83
N LEU A 275 -7.45 -7.46 5.27
CA LEU A 275 -6.74 -7.81 4.04
C LEU A 275 -5.59 -8.73 4.44
N TYR A 276 -5.72 -10.01 4.14
CA TYR A 276 -4.79 -11.04 4.57
C TYR A 276 -3.84 -11.44 3.46
N GLY A 277 -2.54 -11.25 3.70
CA GLY A 277 -1.49 -11.63 2.77
C GLY A 277 -1.34 -13.14 2.66
N VAL A 278 -1.44 -13.66 1.43
CA VAL A 278 -1.33 -15.10 1.17
C VAL A 278 -0.23 -15.46 0.19
N LEU A 279 0.53 -14.47 -0.30
CA LEU A 279 1.64 -14.66 -1.23
C LEU A 279 2.94 -14.16 -0.61
N ASP A 280 3.94 -15.04 -0.50
CA ASP A 280 5.30 -14.69 -0.10
C ASP A 280 6.04 -14.01 -1.25
N LEU A 281 6.45 -12.77 -1.06
CA LEU A 281 7.13 -11.98 -2.09
C LEU A 281 8.66 -12.07 -2.02
N LYS A 282 9.23 -12.75 -1.01
CA LYS A 282 10.66 -13.08 -0.92
C LYS A 282 11.00 -14.28 -1.80
N ASP A 283 10.10 -15.25 -1.86
CA ASP A 283 10.24 -16.43 -2.69
C ASP A 283 9.65 -16.19 -4.08
N HIS A 284 10.45 -16.35 -5.13
CA HIS A 284 10.00 -16.21 -6.51
C HIS A 284 9.27 -17.46 -7.03
N ARG A 285 9.27 -18.58 -6.29
CA ARG A 285 8.43 -19.74 -6.62
C ARG A 285 6.96 -19.34 -6.49
N VAL A 286 6.17 -19.77 -7.46
CA VAL A 286 4.73 -19.54 -7.45
C VAL A 286 4.09 -20.53 -6.47
N GLU A 287 3.27 -20.05 -5.56
CA GLU A 287 2.47 -20.88 -4.67
C GLU A 287 1.51 -21.75 -5.47
N THR A 288 1.24 -22.98 -5.01
CA THR A 288 0.11 -23.73 -5.57
C THR A 288 -1.22 -23.20 -4.99
N PRO A 289 -2.34 -23.38 -5.70
CA PRO A 289 -3.66 -23.01 -5.17
C PRO A 289 -3.95 -23.64 -3.80
N GLU A 290 -3.46 -24.86 -3.54
CA GLU A 290 -3.63 -25.58 -2.27
C GLU A 290 -2.90 -24.91 -1.12
N ILE A 291 -1.66 -24.39 -1.35
CA ILE A 291 -0.90 -23.64 -0.36
C ILE A 291 -1.66 -22.37 0.00
N VAL A 292 -2.18 -21.64 -0.99
CA VAL A 292 -2.99 -20.45 -0.76
C VAL A 292 -4.27 -20.79 0.00
N ALA A 293 -4.99 -21.85 -0.41
CA ALA A 293 -6.20 -22.31 0.27
C ALA A 293 -5.93 -22.69 1.74
N GLN A 294 -4.79 -23.35 2.02
CA GLN A 294 -4.38 -23.69 3.39
C GLN A 294 -4.17 -22.43 4.24
N ARG A 295 -3.49 -21.40 3.70
CA ARG A 295 -3.29 -20.11 4.40
C ARG A 295 -4.62 -19.42 4.71
N ILE A 296 -5.56 -19.43 3.74
CA ILE A 296 -6.91 -18.86 3.92
C ILE A 296 -7.68 -19.61 5.02
N ARG A 297 -7.68 -20.95 5.01
CA ARG A 297 -8.35 -21.76 6.06
C ARG A 297 -7.78 -21.46 7.46
N GLY A 298 -6.45 -21.26 7.56
CA GLY A 298 -5.83 -20.83 8.81
C GLY A 298 -6.41 -19.50 9.33
N ALA A 299 -6.58 -18.51 8.46
CA ALA A 299 -7.19 -17.23 8.82
C ALA A 299 -8.68 -17.35 9.20
N LEU A 300 -9.43 -18.24 8.55
CA LEU A 300 -10.87 -18.46 8.80
C LEU A 300 -11.16 -19.06 10.19
N GLY A 301 -10.17 -19.60 10.88
CA GLY A 301 -10.29 -19.96 12.29
C GLY A 301 -10.43 -18.77 13.24
N HIS A 302 -10.10 -17.54 12.77
CA HIS A 302 -10.02 -16.33 13.58
C HIS A 302 -10.82 -15.15 13.01
N VAL A 303 -11.12 -15.15 11.72
CA VAL A 303 -11.87 -14.09 11.03
C VAL A 303 -12.97 -14.70 10.17
N THR A 304 -14.19 -14.16 10.26
CA THR A 304 -15.30 -14.66 9.41
C THR A 304 -15.05 -14.37 7.93
N PRO A 305 -15.58 -15.18 7.02
CA PRO A 305 -15.37 -15.01 5.57
C PRO A 305 -15.79 -13.63 5.04
N GLU A 306 -16.79 -13.00 5.63
CA GLU A 306 -17.31 -11.69 5.24
C GLU A 306 -16.33 -10.56 5.57
N ARG A 307 -15.48 -10.76 6.58
CA ARG A 307 -14.48 -9.79 7.03
C ARG A 307 -13.12 -10.02 6.38
N LEU A 308 -12.92 -11.10 5.61
CA LEU A 308 -11.66 -11.47 5.03
C LEU A 308 -11.58 -11.01 3.57
N VAL A 309 -10.50 -10.33 3.21
CA VAL A 309 -10.11 -9.96 1.85
C VAL A 309 -8.75 -10.60 1.56
N ILE A 310 -8.58 -11.21 0.39
CA ILE A 310 -7.38 -11.95 0.05
C ILE A 310 -6.45 -11.08 -0.80
N ALA A 311 -5.20 -10.97 -0.39
CA ALA A 311 -4.22 -10.11 -1.04
C ALA A 311 -2.80 -10.73 -1.01
N PRO A 312 -1.84 -10.22 -1.81
CA PRO A 312 -0.41 -10.46 -1.57
C PRO A 312 0.01 -9.85 -0.22
N ASP A 313 1.15 -10.27 0.31
CA ASP A 313 1.69 -9.71 1.56
C ASP A 313 1.94 -8.20 1.47
N CYS A 314 2.46 -7.72 0.34
CA CYS A 314 2.85 -6.33 0.13
C CYS A 314 2.79 -5.99 -1.36
N GLY A 315 3.34 -4.84 -1.77
CA GLY A 315 3.51 -4.48 -3.17
C GLY A 315 4.47 -5.40 -3.92
N MET A 316 4.14 -5.76 -5.16
CA MET A 316 4.84 -6.76 -5.98
C MET A 316 5.88 -6.15 -6.92
N LYS A 317 6.15 -4.85 -6.83
CA LYS A 317 6.96 -4.04 -7.77
C LYS A 317 8.30 -4.65 -8.16
N TYR A 318 8.94 -5.36 -7.22
CA TYR A 318 10.29 -5.90 -7.39
C TYR A 318 10.34 -7.34 -7.92
N LEU A 319 9.19 -7.98 -8.12
CA LEU A 319 9.12 -9.30 -8.74
C LEU A 319 9.26 -9.21 -10.27
N PRO A 320 9.73 -10.31 -10.92
CA PRO A 320 9.55 -10.48 -12.36
C PRO A 320 8.05 -10.45 -12.72
N ARG A 321 7.66 -9.78 -13.82
CA ARG A 321 6.25 -9.65 -14.21
C ARG A 321 5.52 -10.98 -14.36
N ALA A 322 6.17 -11.97 -14.98
CA ALA A 322 5.59 -13.30 -15.15
C ALA A 322 5.33 -13.99 -13.79
N VAL A 323 6.25 -13.85 -12.84
CA VAL A 323 6.08 -14.39 -11.49
C VAL A 323 4.93 -13.70 -10.77
N ALA A 324 4.84 -12.36 -10.87
CA ALA A 324 3.74 -11.62 -10.25
C ALA A 324 2.37 -12.06 -10.79
N SER A 325 2.23 -12.19 -12.11
CA SER A 325 0.98 -12.67 -12.73
C SER A 325 0.61 -14.08 -12.25
N ALA A 326 1.55 -15.04 -12.33
CA ALA A 326 1.31 -16.41 -11.93
C ALA A 326 0.95 -16.54 -10.43
N LYS A 327 1.59 -15.75 -9.55
CA LYS A 327 1.22 -15.71 -8.12
C LYS A 327 -0.21 -15.20 -7.92
N LEU A 328 -0.64 -14.19 -8.66
CA LEU A 328 -2.02 -13.68 -8.58
C LEU A 328 -3.04 -14.71 -9.10
N GLU A 329 -2.72 -15.45 -10.17
CA GLU A 329 -3.55 -16.56 -10.66
C GLU A 329 -3.71 -17.66 -9.59
N ALA A 330 -2.60 -18.05 -8.95
CA ALA A 330 -2.62 -19.01 -7.84
C ALA A 330 -3.43 -18.50 -6.63
N MET A 331 -3.33 -17.19 -6.32
CA MET A 331 -4.12 -16.56 -5.27
C MET A 331 -5.62 -16.66 -5.53
N VAL A 332 -6.07 -16.32 -6.73
CA VAL A 332 -7.48 -16.41 -7.12
C VAL A 332 -7.95 -17.86 -7.11
N ALA A 333 -7.16 -18.78 -7.65
CA ALA A 333 -7.49 -20.21 -7.68
C ALA A 333 -7.63 -20.79 -6.25
N GLY A 334 -6.69 -20.49 -5.36
CA GLY A 334 -6.73 -20.93 -3.96
C GLY A 334 -7.93 -20.39 -3.18
N ARG A 335 -8.26 -19.08 -3.38
CA ARG A 335 -9.47 -18.49 -2.84
C ARG A 335 -10.74 -19.21 -3.37
N ASN A 336 -10.77 -19.57 -4.65
CA ASN A 336 -11.93 -20.25 -5.23
C ASN A 336 -12.13 -21.66 -4.64
N ILE A 337 -11.07 -22.39 -4.30
CA ILE A 337 -11.16 -23.67 -3.57
C ILE A 337 -11.92 -23.46 -2.26
N VAL A 338 -11.47 -22.52 -1.44
CA VAL A 338 -12.11 -22.28 -0.11
C VAL A 338 -13.55 -21.79 -0.25
N ARG A 339 -13.85 -20.96 -1.26
CA ARG A 339 -15.25 -20.56 -1.54
C ARG A 339 -16.16 -21.71 -1.89
N ALA A 340 -15.65 -22.70 -2.64
CA ALA A 340 -16.43 -23.88 -2.99
C ALA A 340 -16.74 -24.73 -1.75
N GLU A 341 -15.77 -24.86 -0.85
CA GLU A 341 -15.93 -25.58 0.43
C GLU A 341 -16.97 -24.93 1.35
N LEU A 342 -17.01 -23.60 1.40
CA LEU A 342 -17.97 -22.86 2.25
C LEU A 342 -19.42 -22.89 1.71
N LYS A 343 -19.62 -23.33 0.47
CA LYS A 343 -20.95 -23.47 -0.15
C LYS A 343 -21.50 -24.89 -0.11
N ALA A 344 -20.62 -25.87 0.15
CA ALA A 344 -20.95 -27.30 0.23
C ALA A 344 -21.51 -27.62 1.61
#